data_4f051306f694fc90f2d733e05f36b73d
#
_entry.id   4f051306f694fc90f2d733e05f36b73d
#
_cell.length_a   1.000
_cell.length_b   1.000
_cell.length_c   1.000
_cell.angle_alpha   90.00
_cell.angle_beta   90.00
_cell.angle_gamma   90.00
#
_symmetry.space_group_name_H-M   'P 1'
#
loop_
_entity.id
_entity.type
_entity.pdbx_description
1 polymer ?
#
loop_
_entity_poly.entity_id
_entity_poly.type
_entity_poly.pdbx_seq_one_letter_code
_entity_poly.pdbx_strand_id
1 'polypeptide(L)'
;CIRDRCITVDQLRGDYIEYFYNTFGERGFKRLMNEGLVYNNIRFEFSDIDEGSAFATLFTGSNPNFNGIAGKNIYDFDKEKEVSVLYDPDYIGNYTKEHYSPRKLISSTIGDELKIASKGRSDVYAIAPNPESAILSAGHAANGAFWMDDYNGKWATTTYYKGLPWYVDRYNNGPESLSARLEQMTWTPSLSLDKFNAFPYVLDEIPFKYTFKENTNECLSLI
;
A
#
# COMPACT_ATOMS: atom_id res chain seq x y z
N CYS A 1 8.68 -7.14 -24.07
CA CYS A 1 8.22 -7.23 -22.68
C CYS A 1 7.19 -6.14 -22.42
N ILE A 2 5.98 -6.52 -22.10
CA ILE A 2 4.95 -5.59 -21.61
C ILE A 2 5.14 -5.50 -20.09
N ARG A 3 5.15 -4.28 -19.55
CA ARG A 3 5.20 -4.03 -18.10
C ARG A 3 4.07 -3.08 -17.76
N ASP A 4 3.08 -3.60 -17.06
CA ASP A 4 2.00 -2.81 -16.50
C ASP A 4 2.37 -2.44 -15.05
N ARG A 5 2.07 -1.20 -14.67
CA ARG A 5 2.26 -0.70 -13.32
C ARG A 5 0.96 -0.08 -12.85
N CYS A 6 0.40 -0.64 -11.79
CA CYS A 6 -0.70 -0.04 -11.06
C CYS A 6 -0.12 0.74 -9.88
N ILE A 7 -0.45 2.01 -9.78
CA ILE A 7 -0.04 2.88 -8.67
C ILE A 7 -1.31 3.34 -7.99
N THR A 8 -1.48 2.94 -6.74
CA THR A 8 -2.59 3.37 -5.90
C THR A 8 -2.03 4.29 -4.81
N VAL A 9 -2.67 5.42 -4.64
CA VAL A 9 -2.30 6.40 -3.60
C VAL A 9 -3.47 6.51 -2.64
N ASP A 10 -3.32 5.96 -1.45
CA ASP A 10 -4.33 6.02 -0.42
C ASP A 10 -4.52 7.45 0.08
N GLN A 11 -5.75 7.78 0.51
CA GLN A 11 -6.15 9.09 1.03
C GLN A 11 -5.88 10.29 0.09
N LEU A 12 -5.57 10.05 -1.18
CA LEU A 12 -5.45 11.11 -2.17
C LEU A 12 -6.85 11.64 -2.54
N ARG A 13 -7.21 12.77 -1.99
CA ARG A 13 -8.48 13.44 -2.35
C ARG A 13 -8.43 13.90 -3.81
N GLY A 14 -9.56 13.73 -4.50
CA GLY A 14 -9.65 14.10 -5.93
C GLY A 14 -9.39 15.58 -6.19
N ASP A 15 -9.81 16.46 -5.26
CA ASP A 15 -9.59 17.90 -5.35
C ASP A 15 -8.11 18.34 -5.13
N TYR A 16 -7.27 17.48 -4.52
CA TYR A 16 -5.85 17.81 -4.33
C TYR A 16 -5.11 17.98 -5.67
N ILE A 17 -5.46 17.20 -6.67
CA ILE A 17 -4.81 17.30 -7.99
C ILE A 17 -5.11 18.66 -8.63
N GLU A 18 -6.34 19.14 -8.54
CA GLU A 18 -6.73 20.45 -9.05
C GLU A 18 -6.13 21.57 -8.21
N TYR A 19 -6.26 21.47 -6.89
CA TYR A 19 -5.80 22.49 -5.95
C TYR A 19 -4.29 22.73 -6.03
N PHE A 20 -3.50 21.66 -6.12
CA PHE A 20 -2.06 21.74 -6.18
C PHE A 20 -1.48 21.74 -7.60
N TYR A 21 -2.33 21.84 -8.63
CA TYR A 21 -1.91 21.71 -10.03
C TYR A 21 -0.72 22.61 -10.41
N ASN A 22 -0.74 23.87 -9.95
CA ASN A 22 0.31 24.85 -10.25
C ASN A 22 1.66 24.54 -9.56
N THR A 23 1.66 23.70 -8.54
CA THR A 23 2.87 23.30 -7.82
C THR A 23 3.50 22.03 -8.40
N PHE A 24 2.76 21.28 -9.21
CA PHE A 24 3.29 20.08 -9.83
C PHE A 24 4.31 20.41 -10.92
N GLY A 25 5.37 19.60 -10.98
CA GLY A 25 6.29 19.61 -12.11
C GLY A 25 5.62 19.05 -13.37
N GLU A 26 6.26 19.26 -14.53
CA GLU A 26 5.75 18.80 -15.83
C GLU A 26 5.70 17.26 -15.97
N ARG A 27 6.43 16.54 -15.12
CA ARG A 27 6.38 15.08 -14.99
C ARG A 27 5.36 14.68 -13.90
N GLY A 28 4.96 13.41 -13.84
CA GLY A 28 4.01 12.95 -12.83
C GLY A 28 2.57 13.27 -13.19
N PHE A 29 1.81 13.90 -12.28
CA PHE A 29 0.38 14.14 -12.47
C PHE A 29 0.05 14.93 -13.75
N LYS A 30 0.75 16.03 -14.05
CA LYS A 30 0.52 16.80 -15.27
C LYS A 30 0.70 15.95 -16.52
N ARG A 31 1.78 15.17 -16.58
CA ARG A 31 2.01 14.28 -17.69
C ARG A 31 0.93 13.23 -17.84
N LEU A 32 0.53 12.58 -16.73
CA LEU A 32 -0.53 11.56 -16.76
C LEU A 32 -1.86 12.14 -17.20
N MET A 33 -2.18 13.37 -16.78
CA MET A 33 -3.41 14.05 -17.19
C MET A 33 -3.40 14.47 -18.66
N ASN A 34 -2.26 14.88 -19.18
CA ASN A 34 -2.14 15.36 -20.57
C ASN A 34 -2.01 14.22 -21.60
N GLU A 35 -1.37 13.13 -21.23
CA GLU A 35 -1.07 12.01 -22.14
C GLU A 35 -1.99 10.79 -21.89
N GLY A 36 -2.69 10.74 -20.77
CA GLY A 36 -3.51 9.62 -20.33
C GLY A 36 -5.02 9.86 -20.42
N LEU A 37 -5.79 8.85 -20.06
CA LEU A 37 -7.23 8.93 -19.89
C LEU A 37 -7.55 9.19 -18.41
N VAL A 38 -8.32 10.24 -18.14
CA VAL A 38 -8.65 10.66 -16.77
C VAL A 38 -10.13 10.42 -16.50
N TYR A 39 -10.43 9.71 -15.43
CA TYR A 39 -11.77 9.51 -14.91
C TYR A 39 -11.97 10.39 -13.66
N ASN A 40 -12.77 11.43 -13.76
CA ASN A 40 -12.96 12.42 -12.70
C ASN A 40 -14.01 12.04 -11.65
N ASN A 41 -14.81 11.02 -11.91
CA ASN A 41 -15.94 10.67 -11.05
C ASN A 41 -16.07 9.16 -10.89
N ILE A 42 -15.18 8.60 -10.09
CA ILE A 42 -15.26 7.18 -9.69
C ILE A 42 -15.83 7.14 -8.26
N ARG A 43 -16.80 6.26 -8.02
CA ARG A 43 -17.43 6.07 -6.70
C ARG A 43 -17.49 4.59 -6.38
N PHE A 44 -17.25 4.28 -5.11
CA PHE A 44 -17.62 2.98 -4.56
C PHE A 44 -19.14 2.96 -4.29
N GLU A 45 -19.78 1.83 -4.56
CA GLU A 45 -21.23 1.64 -4.37
C GLU A 45 -21.59 1.10 -2.97
N PHE A 46 -20.70 1.26 -2.00
CA PHE A 46 -20.89 0.88 -0.60
C PHE A 46 -20.41 1.99 0.33
N SER A 47 -20.94 2.02 1.54
CA SER A 47 -20.76 3.16 2.45
C SER A 47 -19.58 3.04 3.38
N ASP A 48 -19.21 1.84 3.76
CA ASP A 48 -18.20 1.61 4.80
C ASP A 48 -16.86 1.28 4.14
N ILE A 49 -16.18 2.35 3.70
CA ILE A 49 -14.94 2.24 2.94
C ILE A 49 -13.77 2.34 3.91
N ASP A 50 -13.05 1.25 4.04
CA ASP A 50 -11.74 1.21 4.67
C ASP A 50 -10.68 0.68 3.68
N GLU A 51 -9.46 0.55 4.13
CA GLU A 51 -8.38 0.09 3.30
C GLU A 51 -8.62 -1.33 2.75
N GLY A 52 -9.12 -2.25 3.57
CA GLY A 52 -9.41 -3.62 3.15
C GLY A 52 -10.46 -3.68 2.05
N SER A 53 -11.63 -3.09 2.30
CA SER A 53 -12.75 -3.06 1.35
C SER A 53 -12.40 -2.30 0.06
N ALA A 54 -11.66 -1.20 0.17
CA ALA A 54 -11.25 -0.38 -0.97
C ALA A 54 -10.29 -1.12 -1.90
N PHE A 55 -9.20 -1.70 -1.37
CA PHE A 55 -8.23 -2.43 -2.17
C PHE A 55 -8.83 -3.71 -2.78
N ALA A 56 -9.60 -4.47 -2.01
CA ALA A 56 -10.29 -5.63 -2.55
C ALA A 56 -11.21 -5.26 -3.71
N THR A 57 -12.02 -4.21 -3.56
CA THR A 57 -12.94 -3.75 -4.61
C THR A 57 -12.20 -3.23 -5.84
N LEU A 58 -11.15 -2.45 -5.64
CA LEU A 58 -10.37 -1.87 -6.74
C LEU A 58 -9.70 -2.96 -7.60
N PHE A 59 -9.10 -3.97 -6.95
CA PHE A 59 -8.33 -4.99 -7.66
C PHE A 59 -9.15 -6.19 -8.14
N THR A 60 -10.36 -6.41 -7.60
CA THR A 60 -11.27 -7.44 -8.11
C THR A 60 -12.34 -6.88 -9.06
N GLY A 61 -12.56 -5.55 -9.05
CA GLY A 61 -13.66 -4.93 -9.80
C GLY A 61 -15.05 -5.32 -9.27
N SER A 62 -15.15 -5.81 -8.02
CA SER A 62 -16.40 -6.28 -7.42
C SER A 62 -16.57 -5.74 -6.01
N ASN A 63 -17.83 -5.48 -5.62
CA ASN A 63 -18.16 -4.96 -4.30
C ASN A 63 -17.96 -6.01 -3.18
N PRO A 64 -17.87 -5.60 -1.91
CA PRO A 64 -17.62 -6.47 -0.76
C PRO A 64 -18.51 -7.71 -0.64
N ASN A 65 -19.79 -7.60 -1.03
CA ASN A 65 -20.74 -8.72 -1.02
C ASN A 65 -20.39 -9.82 -2.05
N PHE A 66 -19.56 -9.51 -3.05
CA PHE A 66 -19.08 -10.46 -4.05
C PHE A 66 -17.62 -10.87 -3.83
N ASN A 67 -16.78 -9.96 -3.33
CA ASN A 67 -15.37 -10.27 -3.11
C ASN A 67 -15.05 -10.80 -1.70
N GLY A 68 -16.00 -10.69 -0.75
CA GLY A 68 -15.88 -11.23 0.59
C GLY A 68 -15.15 -10.34 1.60
N ILE A 69 -14.65 -9.17 1.17
CA ILE A 69 -13.86 -8.26 2.03
C ILE A 69 -14.67 -7.00 2.32
N ALA A 70 -15.37 -6.99 3.45
CA ALA A 70 -16.17 -5.85 3.89
C ALA A 70 -15.35 -4.80 4.66
N GLY A 71 -14.18 -5.16 5.15
CA GLY A 71 -13.28 -4.29 5.90
C GLY A 71 -11.97 -5.00 6.21
N LYS A 72 -11.04 -4.30 6.84
CA LYS A 72 -9.75 -4.88 7.25
C LYS A 72 -9.88 -5.85 8.43
N ASN A 73 -10.92 -5.72 9.23
CA ASN A 73 -11.21 -6.59 10.37
C ASN A 73 -12.59 -7.24 10.21
N ILE A 74 -12.71 -8.44 10.74
CA ILE A 74 -13.97 -9.17 10.91
C ILE A 74 -14.10 -9.60 12.36
N TYR A 75 -15.33 -9.67 12.85
CA TYR A 75 -15.60 -10.23 14.17
C TYR A 75 -15.66 -11.76 14.06
N ASP A 76 -14.76 -12.42 14.76
CA ASP A 76 -14.72 -13.89 14.89
C ASP A 76 -15.59 -14.27 16.10
N PHE A 77 -16.77 -14.84 15.84
CA PHE A 77 -17.72 -15.21 16.88
C PHE A 77 -17.23 -16.37 17.75
N ASP A 78 -16.40 -17.25 17.24
CA ASP A 78 -15.85 -18.37 18.00
C ASP A 78 -14.76 -17.91 18.99
N LYS A 79 -14.04 -16.87 18.63
CA LYS A 79 -13.00 -16.26 19.47
C LYS A 79 -13.47 -15.02 20.24
N GLU A 80 -14.70 -14.58 20.00
CA GLU A 80 -15.29 -13.38 20.59
C GLU A 80 -14.42 -12.13 20.48
N LYS A 81 -13.76 -11.96 19.31
CA LYS A 81 -12.86 -10.82 19.07
C LYS A 81 -12.80 -10.45 17.60
N GLU A 82 -12.36 -9.22 17.36
CA GLU A 82 -11.96 -8.80 16.02
C GLU A 82 -10.64 -9.46 15.62
N VAL A 83 -10.60 -9.92 14.38
CA VAL A 83 -9.41 -10.48 13.73
C VAL A 83 -9.24 -9.85 12.36
N SER A 84 -7.99 -9.71 11.92
CA SER A 84 -7.72 -9.24 10.56
C SER A 84 -8.38 -10.15 9.53
N VAL A 85 -8.95 -9.53 8.48
CA VAL A 85 -9.49 -10.26 7.34
C VAL A 85 -8.43 -11.11 6.64
N LEU A 86 -7.16 -10.77 6.79
CA LEU A 86 -6.03 -11.50 6.23
C LEU A 86 -5.57 -12.67 7.10
N TYR A 87 -6.03 -12.75 8.37
CA TYR A 87 -5.54 -13.75 9.29
C TYR A 87 -5.79 -15.18 8.80
N ASP A 88 -4.71 -15.95 8.68
CA ASP A 88 -4.68 -17.32 8.24
C ASP A 88 -3.55 -18.10 8.95
N PRO A 89 -3.86 -18.94 9.93
CA PRO A 89 -2.86 -19.63 10.74
C PRO A 89 -2.03 -20.66 9.97
N ASP A 90 -2.43 -21.04 8.75
CA ASP A 90 -1.70 -22.00 7.93
C ASP A 90 -0.41 -21.42 7.34
N TYR A 91 -0.23 -20.09 7.36
CA TYR A 91 0.92 -19.41 6.78
C TYR A 91 1.71 -18.65 7.84
N ILE A 92 3.02 -18.69 7.70
CA ILE A 92 3.96 -18.09 8.65
C ILE A 92 4.54 -16.82 8.04
N GLY A 93 4.67 -15.78 8.88
CA GLY A 93 5.32 -14.54 8.50
C GLY A 93 6.82 -14.70 8.26
N ASN A 94 7.33 -13.95 7.30
CA ASN A 94 8.74 -13.80 7.02
C ASN A 94 9.11 -12.32 7.25
N TYR A 95 9.93 -12.02 8.23
CA TYR A 95 10.19 -10.71 8.81
C TYR A 95 8.99 -10.02 9.47
N THR A 96 7.95 -10.75 9.78
CA THR A 96 6.79 -10.30 10.54
C THR A 96 6.30 -11.43 11.43
N LYS A 97 5.55 -11.10 12.47
CA LYS A 97 4.88 -12.08 13.35
C LYS A 97 3.48 -12.43 12.83
N GLU A 98 3.03 -11.75 11.80
CA GLU A 98 1.69 -11.90 11.26
C GLU A 98 1.55 -13.16 10.41
N HIS A 99 0.37 -13.76 10.50
CA HIS A 99 -0.03 -14.95 9.76
C HIS A 99 -1.11 -14.54 8.76
N TYR A 100 -0.72 -14.17 7.54
CA TYR A 100 -1.61 -13.57 6.57
C TYR A 100 -1.65 -14.31 5.24
N SER A 101 -2.85 -14.35 4.63
CA SER A 101 -3.07 -14.79 3.26
C SER A 101 -4.29 -14.08 2.64
N PRO A 102 -4.48 -14.13 1.32
CA PRO A 102 -5.69 -13.64 0.66
C PRO A 102 -6.88 -14.62 0.74
N ARG A 103 -6.85 -15.67 1.55
CA ARG A 103 -7.84 -16.77 1.54
C ARG A 103 -9.29 -16.31 1.63
N LYS A 104 -9.57 -15.21 2.35
CA LYS A 104 -10.93 -14.69 2.51
C LYS A 104 -11.41 -13.85 1.34
N LEU A 105 -10.50 -13.43 0.46
CA LEU A 105 -10.86 -12.82 -0.82
C LEU A 105 -11.41 -13.94 -1.72
N ILE A 106 -12.70 -13.88 -2.07
CA ILE A 106 -13.39 -14.95 -2.83
C ILE A 106 -13.46 -14.65 -4.33
N SER A 107 -13.11 -13.45 -4.75
CA SER A 107 -13.03 -13.06 -6.17
C SER A 107 -11.57 -12.99 -6.61
N SER A 108 -11.33 -13.31 -7.89
CA SER A 108 -10.01 -13.12 -8.51
C SER A 108 -9.67 -11.64 -8.65
N THR A 109 -8.40 -11.32 -8.49
CA THR A 109 -7.88 -9.98 -8.80
C THR A 109 -7.49 -9.87 -10.26
N ILE A 110 -7.26 -8.63 -10.72
CA ILE A 110 -6.72 -8.39 -12.07
C ILE A 110 -5.38 -9.11 -12.28
N GLY A 111 -4.58 -9.26 -11.20
CA GLY A 111 -3.33 -10.03 -11.23
C GLY A 111 -3.57 -11.53 -11.43
N ASP A 112 -4.60 -12.08 -10.77
CA ASP A 112 -4.99 -13.48 -10.93
C ASP A 112 -5.47 -13.75 -12.37
N GLU A 113 -6.31 -12.87 -12.92
CA GLU A 113 -6.80 -12.96 -14.29
C GLU A 113 -5.67 -12.86 -15.32
N LEU A 114 -4.69 -11.99 -15.08
CA LEU A 114 -3.49 -11.89 -15.91
C LEU A 114 -2.68 -13.20 -15.91
N LYS A 115 -2.57 -13.84 -14.74
CA LYS A 115 -1.94 -15.15 -14.59
C LYS A 115 -2.67 -16.21 -15.40
N ILE A 116 -4.00 -16.24 -15.33
CA ILE A 116 -4.84 -17.18 -16.07
C ILE A 116 -4.68 -16.94 -17.59
N ALA A 117 -4.86 -15.71 -18.05
CA ALA A 117 -4.76 -15.33 -19.45
C ALA A 117 -3.39 -15.63 -20.05
N SER A 118 -2.33 -15.44 -19.29
CA SER A 118 -0.96 -15.73 -19.72
C SER A 118 -0.54 -17.19 -19.55
N LYS A 119 -1.42 -18.05 -19.01
CA LYS A 119 -1.11 -19.44 -18.64
C LYS A 119 0.08 -19.53 -17.68
N GLY A 120 0.09 -18.66 -16.68
CA GLY A 120 1.13 -18.58 -15.64
C GLY A 120 2.45 -17.94 -16.07
N ARG A 121 2.56 -17.41 -17.28
CA ARG A 121 3.84 -16.81 -17.78
C ARG A 121 4.07 -15.37 -17.29
N SER A 122 3.04 -14.67 -16.84
CA SER A 122 3.17 -13.32 -16.29
C SER A 122 3.69 -13.38 -14.87
N ASP A 123 4.51 -12.42 -14.49
CA ASP A 123 4.91 -12.18 -13.12
C ASP A 123 4.07 -11.06 -12.52
N VAL A 124 3.50 -11.30 -11.35
CA VAL A 124 2.65 -10.37 -10.61
C VAL A 124 3.25 -10.17 -9.22
N TYR A 125 3.52 -8.92 -8.89
CA TYR A 125 4.04 -8.51 -7.59
C TYR A 125 3.26 -7.31 -7.07
N ALA A 126 2.96 -7.30 -5.78
CA ALA A 126 2.43 -6.15 -5.08
C ALA A 126 3.39 -5.69 -3.99
N ILE A 127 3.56 -4.39 -3.88
CA ILE A 127 4.42 -3.75 -2.88
C ILE A 127 3.62 -2.59 -2.29
N ALA A 128 3.45 -2.58 -0.97
CA ALA A 128 2.69 -1.55 -0.27
C ALA A 128 3.29 -1.25 1.11
N PRO A 129 2.91 -0.15 1.76
CA PRO A 129 3.33 0.13 3.12
C PRO A 129 2.80 -0.91 4.13
N ASN A 130 1.59 -1.41 3.92
CA ASN A 130 0.88 -2.29 4.86
C ASN A 130 0.41 -3.59 4.19
N PRO A 131 0.08 -4.62 4.97
CA PRO A 131 -0.28 -5.94 4.47
C PRO A 131 -1.61 -5.97 3.70
N GLU A 132 -2.62 -5.19 4.11
CA GLU A 132 -3.93 -5.15 3.46
C GLU A 132 -3.79 -4.70 2.01
N SER A 133 -3.12 -3.58 1.79
CA SER A 133 -2.85 -3.05 0.45
C SER A 133 -2.02 -4.01 -0.40
N ALA A 134 -0.98 -4.63 0.18
CA ALA A 134 -0.12 -5.55 -0.55
C ALA A 134 -0.85 -6.84 -0.95
N ILE A 135 -1.47 -7.51 0.01
CA ILE A 135 -2.06 -8.85 -0.17
C ILE A 135 -3.33 -8.78 -1.03
N LEU A 136 -4.21 -7.80 -0.77
CA LEU A 136 -5.47 -7.66 -1.52
C LEU A 136 -5.24 -7.16 -2.95
N SER A 137 -4.14 -6.45 -3.20
CA SER A 137 -3.72 -6.10 -4.56
C SER A 137 -3.06 -7.26 -5.30
N ALA A 138 -2.29 -8.07 -4.59
CA ALA A 138 -1.61 -9.23 -5.17
C ALA A 138 -2.60 -10.33 -5.59
N GLY A 139 -3.60 -10.60 -4.76
CA GLY A 139 -4.52 -11.71 -4.97
C GLY A 139 -3.89 -13.07 -4.66
N HIS A 140 -4.44 -14.11 -5.28
CA HIS A 140 -4.13 -15.50 -4.96
C HIS A 140 -2.92 -16.05 -5.71
N ALA A 141 -2.76 -15.67 -6.97
CA ALA A 141 -1.78 -16.25 -7.88
C ALA A 141 -0.50 -15.43 -8.07
N ALA A 142 -0.34 -14.35 -7.33
CA ALA A 142 0.82 -13.48 -7.44
C ALA A 142 2.13 -14.21 -7.07
N ASN A 143 3.23 -13.75 -7.65
CA ASN A 143 4.58 -14.22 -7.34
C ASN A 143 5.07 -13.70 -5.99
N GLY A 144 4.51 -12.57 -5.52
CA GLY A 144 4.85 -12.00 -4.23
C GLY A 144 3.97 -10.83 -3.84
N ALA A 145 3.71 -10.69 -2.54
CA ALA A 145 3.16 -9.52 -1.89
C ALA A 145 4.12 -9.11 -0.77
N PHE A 146 4.55 -7.85 -0.80
CA PHE A 146 5.54 -7.33 0.14
C PHE A 146 5.01 -6.08 0.81
N TRP A 147 5.19 -5.99 2.11
CA TRP A 147 4.83 -4.81 2.89
C TRP A 147 5.92 -4.46 3.89
N MET A 148 5.82 -3.30 4.51
CA MET A 148 6.72 -2.89 5.57
C MET A 148 6.17 -3.38 6.91
N ASP A 149 6.95 -4.13 7.67
CA ASP A 149 6.58 -4.48 9.03
C ASP A 149 6.86 -3.30 9.95
N ASP A 150 5.81 -2.79 10.59
CA ASP A 150 5.86 -1.58 11.41
C ASP A 150 6.74 -1.73 12.65
N TYR A 151 6.91 -2.96 13.12
CA TYR A 151 7.68 -3.24 14.32
C TYR A 151 9.18 -3.19 14.08
N ASN A 152 9.65 -3.74 12.94
CA ASN A 152 11.09 -3.90 12.68
C ASN A 152 11.61 -3.08 11.49
N GLY A 153 10.74 -2.40 10.74
CA GLY A 153 11.09 -1.60 9.58
C GLY A 153 11.67 -2.40 8.42
N LYS A 154 11.34 -3.67 8.31
CA LYS A 154 11.80 -4.56 7.26
C LYS A 154 10.70 -4.91 6.29
N TRP A 155 11.07 -5.15 5.05
CA TRP A 155 10.15 -5.72 4.07
C TRP A 155 9.77 -7.13 4.51
N ALA A 156 8.48 -7.36 4.60
CA ALA A 156 7.86 -8.60 5.06
C ALA A 156 7.01 -9.26 3.98
N THR A 157 6.76 -10.53 4.15
CA THR A 157 5.80 -11.34 3.40
C THR A 157 5.35 -12.52 4.24
N THR A 158 4.58 -13.43 3.68
CA THR A 158 4.28 -14.73 4.31
C THR A 158 4.64 -15.90 3.40
N THR A 159 4.65 -17.09 3.98
CA THR A 159 4.91 -18.34 3.23
C THR A 159 3.85 -18.64 2.18
N TYR A 160 2.70 -17.95 2.18
CA TYR A 160 1.73 -18.00 1.09
C TYR A 160 2.37 -17.66 -0.26
N TYR A 161 3.22 -16.62 -0.29
CA TYR A 161 3.90 -16.12 -1.49
C TYR A 161 5.33 -16.68 -1.66
N LYS A 162 5.64 -17.84 -1.09
CA LYS A 162 6.95 -18.52 -1.20
C LYS A 162 8.15 -17.81 -0.57
N GLY A 163 7.92 -16.73 0.18
CA GLY A 163 8.98 -16.00 0.87
C GLY A 163 9.60 -14.84 0.09
N LEU A 164 10.58 -14.21 0.69
CA LEU A 164 11.26 -13.04 0.13
C LEU A 164 12.32 -13.44 -0.90
N PRO A 165 12.44 -12.69 -2.01
CA PRO A 165 13.58 -12.80 -2.89
C PRO A 165 14.89 -12.48 -2.16
N TRP A 166 15.99 -13.15 -2.54
CA TRP A 166 17.29 -13.02 -1.89
C TRP A 166 17.81 -11.56 -1.82
N TYR A 167 17.47 -10.74 -2.82
CA TYR A 167 17.89 -9.33 -2.84
C TYR A 167 17.12 -8.47 -1.84
N VAL A 168 15.86 -8.80 -1.53
CA VAL A 168 15.08 -8.14 -0.48
C VAL A 168 15.60 -8.56 0.90
N ASP A 169 15.90 -9.83 1.07
CA ASP A 169 16.55 -10.34 2.29
C ASP A 169 17.89 -9.65 2.55
N ARG A 170 18.72 -9.53 1.51
CA ARG A 170 19.97 -8.77 1.57
C ARG A 170 19.77 -7.30 1.93
N TYR A 171 18.74 -6.65 1.38
CA TYR A 171 18.40 -5.27 1.72
C TYR A 171 17.99 -5.16 3.19
N ASN A 172 17.10 -6.02 3.67
CA ASN A 172 16.62 -6.02 5.05
C ASN A 172 17.75 -6.12 6.10
N ASN A 173 18.82 -6.79 5.76
CA ASN A 173 19.96 -7.05 6.66
C ASN A 173 21.21 -6.23 6.29
N GLY A 174 21.11 -5.37 5.28
CA GLY A 174 22.23 -4.54 4.82
C GLY A 174 22.29 -3.16 5.47
N PRO A 175 23.39 -2.43 5.27
CA PRO A 175 23.57 -1.08 5.79
C PRO A 175 22.64 -0.05 5.15
N GLU A 176 22.05 -0.37 4.00
CA GLU A 176 21.08 0.46 3.28
C GLU A 176 19.63 0.14 3.66
N SER A 177 19.42 -0.71 4.65
CA SER A 177 18.08 -1.04 5.12
C SER A 177 17.34 0.21 5.62
N LEU A 178 16.00 0.21 5.54
CA LEU A 178 15.22 1.33 6.01
C LEU A 178 15.52 1.65 7.48
N SER A 179 15.58 0.64 8.33
CA SER A 179 15.91 0.81 9.75
C SER A 179 17.26 1.51 9.98
N ALA A 180 18.31 1.13 9.22
CA ALA A 180 19.61 1.78 9.33
C ALA A 180 19.61 3.24 8.80
N ARG A 181 18.76 3.53 7.82
CA ARG A 181 18.63 4.88 7.25
C ARG A 181 17.80 5.82 8.11
N LEU A 182 16.75 5.31 8.78
CA LEU A 182 15.85 6.10 9.61
C LEU A 182 16.59 6.84 10.74
N GLU A 183 17.62 6.24 11.33
CA GLU A 183 18.45 6.89 12.36
C GLU A 183 19.12 8.17 11.88
N GLN A 184 19.38 8.28 10.59
CA GLN A 184 20.08 9.43 9.97
C GLN A 184 19.12 10.32 9.18
N MET A 185 17.87 9.94 9.07
CA MET A 185 16.91 10.62 8.23
C MET A 185 16.32 11.86 8.91
N THR A 186 16.23 12.95 8.17
CA THR A 186 15.48 14.14 8.57
C THR A 186 14.43 14.41 7.51
N TRP A 187 13.17 14.46 7.89
CA TRP A 187 12.12 14.88 6.99
C TRP A 187 12.08 16.40 6.89
N THR A 188 12.05 16.91 5.69
CA THR A 188 11.84 18.33 5.39
C THR A 188 10.81 18.44 4.28
N PRO A 189 9.95 19.49 4.29
CA PRO A 189 8.99 19.71 3.20
C PRO A 189 9.68 19.77 1.85
N SER A 190 9.07 19.14 0.85
CA SER A 190 9.59 19.12 -0.53
C SER A 190 9.47 20.47 -1.24
N LEU A 191 8.63 21.37 -0.73
CA LEU A 191 8.42 22.72 -1.25
C LEU A 191 9.08 23.74 -0.33
N SER A 192 9.63 24.79 -0.91
CA SER A 192 10.15 25.93 -0.14
C SER A 192 9.02 26.70 0.53
N LEU A 193 9.30 27.29 1.71
CA LEU A 193 8.29 27.99 2.52
C LEU A 193 7.58 29.12 1.77
N ASP A 194 8.26 29.79 0.83
CA ASP A 194 7.68 30.83 -0.03
C ASP A 194 6.54 30.28 -0.92
N LYS A 195 6.58 29.01 -1.30
CA LYS A 195 5.51 28.37 -2.06
C LYS A 195 4.29 28.04 -1.20
N PHE A 196 4.46 27.82 0.11
CA PHE A 196 3.34 27.64 1.02
C PHE A 196 2.53 28.91 1.21
N ASN A 197 3.14 30.09 1.12
CA ASN A 197 2.45 31.37 1.20
C ASN A 197 1.48 31.63 0.03
N ALA A 198 1.54 30.84 -1.03
CA ALA A 198 0.58 30.88 -2.13
C ALA A 198 -0.74 30.14 -1.81
N PHE A 199 -0.80 29.43 -0.72
CA PHE A 199 -2.01 28.74 -0.27
C PHE A 199 -2.79 29.60 0.75
N PRO A 200 -4.13 29.53 0.78
CA PRO A 200 -4.95 30.33 1.72
C PRO A 200 -4.81 29.86 3.18
N TYR A 201 -4.05 28.84 3.46
CA TYR A 201 -3.76 28.37 4.80
C TYR A 201 -2.42 28.91 5.28
N VAL A 202 -2.49 29.79 6.25
CA VAL A 202 -1.31 30.23 7.00
C VAL A 202 -0.93 29.05 7.94
N LEU A 203 0.04 28.29 7.52
CA LEU A 203 0.79 27.47 8.48
C LEU A 203 1.69 28.45 9.21
N ASP A 204 1.40 28.72 10.48
CA ASP A 204 2.26 29.51 11.35
C ASP A 204 3.72 29.04 11.24
N GLU A 205 4.68 29.89 11.60
CA GLU A 205 6.12 29.71 11.50
C GLU A 205 6.68 28.44 12.21
N ILE A 206 5.95 27.35 12.18
CA ILE A 206 6.40 26.06 12.73
C ILE A 206 7.38 25.47 11.73
N PRO A 207 8.66 25.32 12.07
CA PRO A 207 9.61 24.66 11.19
C PRO A 207 9.19 23.21 11.04
N PHE A 208 8.65 22.84 9.88
CA PHE A 208 8.40 21.46 9.50
C PHE A 208 9.74 20.74 9.30
N LYS A 209 10.33 20.33 10.41
CA LYS A 209 11.52 19.50 10.43
C LYS A 209 11.32 18.41 11.46
N TYR A 210 11.26 17.18 11.01
CA TYR A 210 11.19 16.03 11.89
C TYR A 210 12.46 15.20 11.77
N THR A 211 13.11 14.96 12.91
CA THR A 211 14.29 14.09 12.99
C THR A 211 13.88 12.79 13.66
N PHE A 212 14.03 11.69 12.97
CA PHE A 212 13.76 10.37 13.50
C PHE A 212 14.90 10.00 14.46
N LYS A 213 14.62 10.01 15.75
CA LYS A 213 15.57 9.58 16.77
C LYS A 213 15.09 8.30 17.43
N GLU A 214 15.98 7.34 17.55
CA GLU A 214 16.06 6.20 18.47
C GLU A 214 14.86 5.27 18.70
N ASN A 215 13.65 5.61 18.32
CA ASN A 215 12.49 4.69 18.40
C ASN A 215 11.92 4.45 17.01
N THR A 216 12.59 3.58 16.28
CA THR A 216 12.13 3.13 14.95
C THR A 216 10.71 2.57 14.96
N ASN A 217 10.25 2.08 16.10
CA ASN A 217 8.92 1.47 16.24
C ASN A 217 7.75 2.49 16.24
N GLU A 218 8.00 3.74 16.62
CA GLU A 218 6.98 4.80 16.60
C GLU A 218 7.05 5.64 15.33
N CYS A 219 8.18 5.65 14.64
CA CYS A 219 8.38 6.50 13.45
C CYS A 219 7.69 5.95 12.21
N LEU A 220 7.52 4.64 12.10
CA LEU A 220 6.88 4.00 10.94
C LEU A 220 5.36 4.23 10.89
N SER A 221 4.75 4.57 12.00
CA SER A 221 3.33 4.97 12.06
C SER A 221 3.06 6.39 11.54
N LEU A 222 4.10 7.14 11.21
CA LEU A 222 4.02 8.53 10.72
C LEU A 222 4.37 8.66 9.22
N ILE A 223 4.75 7.58 8.56
CA ILE A 223 4.96 7.49 7.12
C ILE A 223 3.72 6.92 6.45
#